data_fa86d3fcfbd5627f3fe58123ad76bf3b
#
_entry.id   fa86d3fcfbd5627f3fe58123ad76bf3b
#
_cell.length_a   1.000
_cell.length_b   1.000
_cell.length_c   1.000
_cell.angle_alpha   90.00
_cell.angle_beta   90.00
_cell.angle_gamma   90.00
#
_symmetry.space_group_name_H-M   'P 1'
#
loop_
_entity.id
_entity.type
_entity.pdbx_description
1 polymer ?
#
loop_
_entity_poly.entity_id
_entity_poly.type
_entity_poly.pdbx_seq_one_letter_code
_entity_poly.pdbx_strand_id
1 'polypeptide(L)'
;MDLSSNSKLSRLIGCHLISLAWKCLALVIMVLFLRPVLLHLFSGCGVIEWNNQDLILSHSLLLSSNDEGVRREKFLEVPQIVWGLNNQKIAFARACLTARMLNRTLLIPSLSASLFYKEIDQLQPISFDKVFQFDKFNSLCNGFVRLGRYLDLKNQTGIYDLQKGSGRKWTVERDKEQLKQSSRGHVDEHEVIRIVGKNPFLWHDHWPVKEYARVFECLVFVDEILKEADKVVSKIRHIGRKLRSKTVTVQSDLNADTEDSSKAAAPFIAVHMRVEIDWMIHCKKLEQRSGINQICSSKQEIMQRVGNIVSSESPTVVYLAVADSLLNDSSILRGWMKGLLPFEKKKLRVDGIYKRHPYLIRSAIDYMVCSMADIFVGNSYSTFSSLVVLERTLKMTRMGIRNSCGIDVRWPSYAYNIPGESNGPQKWMTNMSDSSLQAISYGSNAISC
;
A
#
# COMPACT_ATOMS: atom_id res chain seq x y z
N MET A 1 -61.71 -48.74 -33.37
CA MET A 1 -61.06 -47.50 -33.76
C MET A 1 -60.19 -47.09 -32.57
N ASP A 2 -59.04 -47.10 -32.52
CA ASP A 2 -57.76 -47.56 -33.03
C ASP A 2 -56.76 -47.57 -31.86
N LEU A 3 -56.49 -48.76 -31.37
CA LEU A 3 -55.47 -48.97 -30.30
C LEU A 3 -54.04 -49.15 -30.87
N SER A 4 -53.89 -48.84 -32.19
CA SER A 4 -52.64 -49.10 -32.92
C SER A 4 -51.66 -47.91 -32.94
N SER A 5 -52.12 -46.70 -32.55
CA SER A 5 -51.29 -45.48 -32.66
C SER A 5 -50.31 -45.28 -31.48
N ASN A 6 -50.65 -45.77 -30.28
CA ASN A 6 -49.86 -45.53 -29.07
C ASN A 6 -48.57 -46.38 -28.94
N SER A 7 -48.50 -47.49 -29.69
CA SER A 7 -47.32 -48.40 -29.59
C SER A 7 -46.11 -47.93 -30.40
N LYS A 8 -46.34 -47.16 -31.46
CA LYS A 8 -45.23 -46.58 -32.25
C LYS A 8 -44.57 -45.34 -31.60
N LEU A 9 -45.37 -44.53 -30.92
CA LEU A 9 -44.87 -43.35 -30.24
C LEU A 9 -44.04 -43.75 -29.01
N SER A 10 -44.44 -44.73 -28.23
CA SER A 10 -43.68 -45.23 -27.08
C SER A 10 -42.32 -45.90 -27.47
N ARG A 11 -42.27 -46.57 -28.61
CA ARG A 11 -41.00 -47.13 -29.13
C ARG A 11 -40.05 -46.09 -29.66
N LEU A 12 -40.53 -45.01 -30.29
CA LEU A 12 -39.70 -43.89 -30.74
C LEU A 12 -39.13 -43.08 -29.56
N ILE A 13 -39.92 -42.83 -28.53
CA ILE A 13 -39.47 -42.15 -27.33
C ILE A 13 -38.45 -43.01 -26.54
N GLY A 14 -38.67 -44.31 -26.45
CA GLY A 14 -37.75 -45.28 -25.84
C GLY A 14 -36.38 -45.31 -26.55
N CYS A 15 -36.37 -45.33 -27.88
CA CYS A 15 -35.12 -45.30 -28.67
C CYS A 15 -34.36 -43.98 -28.50
N HIS A 16 -35.03 -42.84 -28.43
CA HIS A 16 -34.38 -41.55 -28.21
C HIS A 16 -33.79 -41.43 -26.78
N LEU A 17 -34.50 -41.90 -25.79
CA LEU A 17 -34.02 -41.91 -24.39
C LEU A 17 -32.81 -42.83 -24.21
N ILE A 18 -32.82 -44.05 -24.83
CA ILE A 18 -31.70 -44.96 -24.80
C ILE A 18 -30.50 -44.35 -25.54
N SER A 19 -30.71 -43.72 -26.70
CA SER A 19 -29.64 -43.01 -27.45
C SER A 19 -29.05 -41.85 -26.63
N LEU A 20 -29.87 -41.10 -25.92
CA LEU A 20 -29.41 -40.02 -25.05
C LEU A 20 -28.60 -40.54 -23.85
N ALA A 21 -29.10 -41.62 -23.21
CA ALA A 21 -28.40 -42.28 -22.11
C ALA A 21 -27.02 -42.83 -22.54
N TRP A 22 -26.90 -43.44 -23.72
CA TRP A 22 -25.62 -43.87 -24.27
C TRP A 22 -24.68 -42.73 -24.59
N LYS A 23 -25.19 -41.59 -25.09
CA LYS A 23 -24.37 -40.38 -25.31
C LYS A 23 -23.87 -39.77 -24.01
N CYS A 24 -24.73 -39.71 -22.99
CA CYS A 24 -24.31 -39.23 -21.66
C CYS A 24 -23.28 -40.18 -21.02
N LEU A 25 -23.48 -41.49 -21.12
CA LEU A 25 -22.53 -42.50 -20.62
C LEU A 25 -21.19 -42.41 -21.35
N ALA A 26 -21.18 -42.26 -22.68
CA ALA A 26 -19.98 -42.08 -23.47
C ALA A 26 -19.25 -40.77 -23.07
N LEU A 27 -19.97 -39.71 -22.78
CA LEU A 27 -19.40 -38.43 -22.34
C LEU A 27 -18.77 -38.56 -20.95
N VAL A 28 -19.43 -39.26 -20.02
CA VAL A 28 -18.88 -39.54 -18.68
C VAL A 28 -17.62 -40.38 -18.75
N ILE A 29 -17.65 -41.44 -19.59
CA ILE A 29 -16.48 -42.32 -19.83
C ILE A 29 -15.35 -41.51 -20.46
N MET A 30 -15.64 -40.65 -21.44
CA MET A 30 -14.65 -39.77 -22.06
C MET A 30 -14.02 -38.79 -21.05
N VAL A 31 -14.81 -38.20 -20.17
CA VAL A 31 -14.32 -37.32 -19.09
C VAL A 31 -13.47 -38.10 -18.08
N LEU A 32 -13.87 -39.32 -17.72
CA LEU A 32 -13.12 -40.16 -16.79
C LEU A 32 -11.77 -40.64 -17.38
N PHE A 33 -11.71 -40.91 -18.69
CA PHE A 33 -10.45 -41.28 -19.37
C PHE A 33 -9.58 -40.07 -19.74
N LEU A 34 -10.17 -38.92 -20.05
CA LEU A 34 -9.41 -37.68 -20.29
C LEU A 34 -8.86 -37.05 -19.01
N ARG A 35 -9.50 -37.28 -17.88
CA ARG A 35 -9.07 -36.73 -16.60
C ARG A 35 -7.65 -37.21 -16.20
N PRO A 36 -7.28 -38.48 -16.23
CA PRO A 36 -5.90 -38.90 -15.95
C PRO A 36 -4.91 -38.45 -17.03
N VAL A 37 -5.31 -38.38 -18.31
CA VAL A 37 -4.46 -37.89 -19.40
C VAL A 37 -4.23 -36.39 -19.28
N LEU A 38 -5.24 -35.61 -18.96
CA LEU A 38 -5.11 -34.19 -18.61
C LEU A 38 -4.30 -34.01 -17.34
N LEU A 39 -4.54 -34.81 -16.31
CA LEU A 39 -3.72 -34.77 -15.09
C LEU A 39 -2.27 -35.21 -15.37
N HIS A 40 -2.01 -36.13 -16.29
CA HIS A 40 -0.65 -36.49 -16.72
C HIS A 40 -0.01 -35.42 -17.62
N LEU A 41 -0.78 -34.75 -18.46
CA LEU A 41 -0.30 -33.64 -19.28
C LEU A 41 -0.06 -32.40 -18.44
N PHE A 42 -0.86 -32.17 -17.37
CA PHE A 42 -0.67 -31.07 -16.41
C PHE A 42 0.22 -31.45 -15.22
N SER A 43 0.48 -32.72 -14.93
CA SER A 43 1.51 -33.14 -13.96
C SER A 43 2.88 -33.34 -14.60
N GLY A 44 2.95 -33.33 -15.93
CA GLY A 44 4.21 -33.08 -16.65
C GLY A 44 4.60 -31.58 -16.70
N CYS A 45 3.66 -30.69 -16.49
CA CYS A 45 3.90 -29.36 -15.93
C CYS A 45 4.09 -29.58 -14.43
N GLY A 46 5.32 -29.89 -14.03
CA GLY A 46 5.67 -30.07 -12.63
C GLY A 46 5.00 -29.03 -11.76
N VAL A 47 4.48 -29.46 -10.63
CA VAL A 47 4.44 -28.59 -9.46
C VAL A 47 5.79 -27.90 -9.49
N ILE A 48 5.79 -26.66 -9.95
CA ILE A 48 6.95 -25.79 -9.81
C ILE A 48 7.03 -25.61 -8.30
N GLU A 49 7.72 -26.54 -7.64
CA GLU A 49 8.45 -26.17 -6.44
C GLU A 49 9.21 -24.92 -6.89
N TRP A 50 8.78 -23.79 -6.39
CA TRP A 50 9.46 -22.53 -6.53
C TRP A 50 10.80 -22.68 -5.82
N ASN A 51 11.68 -23.44 -6.47
CA ASN A 51 13.06 -23.52 -6.10
C ASN A 51 13.61 -22.11 -6.33
N ASN A 52 14.31 -21.59 -5.34
CA ASN A 52 14.96 -20.27 -5.41
C ASN A 52 15.82 -20.08 -6.69
N GLN A 53 16.08 -21.14 -7.46
CA GLN A 53 16.79 -21.10 -8.73
C GLN A 53 15.99 -20.54 -9.90
N ASP A 54 14.64 -20.73 -9.95
CA ASP A 54 13.83 -20.15 -11.05
C ASP A 54 13.52 -18.68 -10.83
N LEU A 55 13.54 -18.21 -9.56
CA LEU A 55 13.56 -16.78 -9.25
C LEU A 55 14.91 -16.15 -9.66
N ILE A 56 15.98 -16.91 -9.57
CA ILE A 56 17.31 -16.52 -10.04
C ILE A 56 17.35 -16.50 -11.58
N LEU A 57 16.64 -17.40 -12.26
CA LEU A 57 16.64 -17.46 -13.73
C LEU A 57 15.78 -16.39 -14.38
N SER A 58 14.62 -16.03 -13.81
CA SER A 58 13.86 -14.86 -14.23
C SER A 58 14.57 -13.55 -13.84
N HIS A 59 15.31 -13.54 -12.72
CA HIS A 59 16.23 -12.49 -12.36
C HIS A 59 17.46 -12.46 -13.27
N SER A 60 17.97 -13.61 -13.75
CA SER A 60 19.15 -13.67 -14.59
C SER A 60 18.86 -13.30 -16.05
N LEU A 61 17.64 -13.49 -16.55
CA LEU A 61 17.23 -12.96 -17.87
C LEU A 61 17.05 -11.43 -17.87
N LEU A 62 16.84 -10.81 -16.69
CA LEU A 62 16.92 -9.37 -16.49
C LEU A 62 18.35 -8.91 -16.07
N LEU A 63 19.20 -9.84 -15.61
CA LEU A 63 20.56 -9.60 -15.12
C LEU A 63 21.64 -10.18 -16.07
N SER A 64 21.26 -10.67 -17.25
CA SER A 64 22.22 -11.02 -18.29
C SER A 64 22.70 -9.80 -19.06
N SER A 65 23.18 -8.82 -18.35
CA SER A 65 24.13 -7.84 -18.85
C SER A 65 25.00 -7.43 -17.69
N ASN A 66 26.21 -7.89 -17.71
CA ASN A 66 27.41 -7.33 -17.09
C ASN A 66 27.15 -6.47 -15.83
N ASP A 67 27.99 -6.67 -14.82
CA ASP A 67 28.15 -5.87 -13.59
C ASP A 67 28.45 -4.35 -13.89
N GLU A 68 27.72 -3.78 -14.85
CA GLU A 68 27.65 -2.35 -15.14
C GLU A 68 26.54 -1.77 -14.26
N GLY A 69 26.94 -1.18 -13.14
CA GLY A 69 26.05 -0.39 -12.29
C GLY A 69 25.27 0.63 -13.12
N VAL A 70 24.15 1.15 -12.57
CA VAL A 70 23.30 2.16 -13.23
C VAL A 70 24.16 3.23 -13.93
N ARG A 71 23.94 3.44 -15.23
CA ARG A 71 24.71 4.39 -16.04
C ARG A 71 24.64 5.80 -15.46
N ARG A 72 25.78 6.39 -15.19
CA ARG A 72 25.89 7.70 -14.52
C ARG A 72 25.74 8.88 -15.48
N GLU A 73 25.95 8.67 -16.77
CA GLU A 73 25.89 9.69 -17.84
C GLU A 73 24.57 9.66 -18.62
N LYS A 74 23.64 8.80 -18.26
CA LYS A 74 22.31 8.71 -18.87
C LYS A 74 21.25 8.98 -17.82
N PHE A 75 20.31 9.85 -18.13
CA PHE A 75 19.36 10.35 -17.16
C PHE A 75 17.90 10.15 -17.61
N LEU A 76 17.02 9.97 -16.64
CA LEU A 76 15.57 10.03 -16.80
C LEU A 76 15.06 11.26 -16.07
N GLU A 77 14.39 12.14 -16.79
CA GLU A 77 13.66 13.27 -16.24
C GLU A 77 12.15 12.95 -16.21
N VAL A 78 11.50 13.27 -15.12
CA VAL A 78 10.05 13.07 -14.94
C VAL A 78 9.38 14.38 -14.57
N PRO A 79 8.09 14.57 -14.93
CA PRO A 79 7.36 15.77 -14.52
C PRO A 79 7.22 15.85 -13.01
N GLN A 80 6.86 17.04 -12.51
CA GLN A 80 6.53 17.24 -11.10
C GLN A 80 5.54 16.19 -10.62
N ILE A 81 5.87 15.56 -9.48
CA ILE A 81 5.03 14.58 -8.84
C ILE A 81 3.97 15.29 -8.00
N VAL A 82 2.71 14.92 -8.20
CA VAL A 82 1.55 15.61 -7.67
C VAL A 82 0.70 14.71 -6.75
N TRP A 83 -0.34 15.26 -6.13
CA TRP A 83 -1.25 14.64 -5.18
C TRP A 83 -0.70 14.52 -3.75
N GLY A 84 -1.44 13.81 -2.87
CA GLY A 84 -1.02 13.60 -1.49
C GLY A 84 0.26 12.78 -1.37
N LEU A 85 0.93 12.89 -0.21
CA LEU A 85 2.24 12.30 0.08
C LEU A 85 2.39 10.85 -0.43
N ASN A 86 1.43 9.99 -0.12
CA ASN A 86 1.57 8.56 -0.40
C ASN A 86 1.38 8.26 -1.90
N ASN A 87 0.52 9.01 -2.59
CA ASN A 87 0.45 8.96 -4.05
C ASN A 87 1.75 9.46 -4.68
N GLN A 88 2.38 10.49 -4.11
CA GLN A 88 3.69 10.97 -4.56
C GLN A 88 4.79 9.93 -4.31
N LYS A 89 4.80 9.24 -3.16
CA LYS A 89 5.73 8.11 -2.90
C LYS A 89 5.56 7.00 -3.93
N ILE A 90 4.32 6.62 -4.25
CA ILE A 90 4.03 5.58 -5.26
C ILE A 90 4.49 6.03 -6.65
N ALA A 91 4.17 7.26 -7.05
CA ALA A 91 4.59 7.79 -8.35
C ALA A 91 6.12 7.89 -8.45
N PHE A 92 6.81 8.30 -7.38
CA PHE A 92 8.26 8.31 -7.29
C PHE A 92 8.86 6.91 -7.43
N ALA A 93 8.29 5.92 -6.75
CA ALA A 93 8.77 4.53 -6.88
C ALA A 93 8.59 3.99 -8.31
N ARG A 94 7.47 4.32 -8.97
CA ARG A 94 7.27 4.00 -10.39
C ARG A 94 8.29 4.68 -11.29
N ALA A 95 8.62 5.95 -11.03
CA ALA A 95 9.68 6.66 -11.76
C ALA A 95 11.06 6.00 -11.55
N CYS A 96 11.38 5.59 -10.32
CA CYS A 96 12.59 4.84 -9.99
C CYS A 96 12.69 3.53 -10.76
N LEU A 97 11.62 2.73 -10.79
CA LEU A 97 11.61 1.44 -11.48
C LEU A 97 11.63 1.62 -13.01
N THR A 98 11.03 2.70 -13.53
CA THR A 98 11.13 3.09 -14.92
C THR A 98 12.59 3.45 -15.27
N ALA A 99 13.27 4.25 -14.43
CA ALA A 99 14.66 4.60 -14.61
C ALA A 99 15.56 3.36 -14.61
N ARG A 100 15.31 2.42 -13.69
CA ARG A 100 16.02 1.13 -13.63
C ARG A 100 15.80 0.31 -14.91
N MET A 101 14.57 0.21 -15.41
CA MET A 101 14.27 -0.50 -16.65
C MET A 101 14.97 0.08 -17.88
N LEU A 102 15.12 1.40 -17.89
CA LEU A 102 15.86 2.12 -18.95
C LEU A 102 17.37 2.17 -18.69
N ASN A 103 17.85 1.61 -17.58
CA ASN A 103 19.24 1.69 -17.10
C ASN A 103 19.75 3.14 -17.05
N ARG A 104 19.00 4.04 -16.38
CA ARG A 104 19.30 5.48 -16.29
C ARG A 104 19.25 5.97 -14.86
N THR A 105 20.03 6.98 -14.55
CA THR A 105 19.95 7.75 -13.31
C THR A 105 18.67 8.60 -13.33
N LEU A 106 17.82 8.50 -12.32
CA LEU A 106 16.64 9.34 -12.19
C LEU A 106 17.03 10.73 -11.68
N LEU A 107 16.77 11.77 -12.47
CA LEU A 107 16.86 13.15 -11.96
C LEU A 107 15.81 13.36 -10.87
N ILE A 108 16.24 13.95 -9.74
CA ILE A 108 15.32 14.16 -8.61
C ILE A 108 14.13 15.00 -9.03
N PRO A 109 12.89 14.49 -8.89
CA PRO A 109 11.71 15.26 -9.25
C PRO A 109 11.37 16.29 -8.17
N SER A 110 10.71 17.35 -8.58
CA SER A 110 10.03 18.23 -7.63
C SER A 110 8.72 17.61 -7.14
N LEU A 111 8.34 17.91 -5.90
CA LEU A 111 7.15 17.41 -5.23
C LEU A 111 6.09 18.50 -5.13
N SER A 112 4.81 18.14 -5.20
CA SER A 112 3.73 19.11 -5.01
C SER A 112 3.52 19.46 -3.55
N ALA A 113 3.37 20.75 -3.27
CA ALA A 113 3.03 21.26 -1.94
C ALA A 113 1.55 21.06 -1.58
N SER A 114 0.68 20.90 -2.58
CA SER A 114 -0.78 20.82 -2.41
C SER A 114 -1.33 19.43 -2.71
N LEU A 115 -2.43 19.11 -2.03
CA LEU A 115 -3.30 17.96 -2.34
C LEU A 115 -4.18 18.21 -3.57
N PHE A 116 -4.51 19.48 -3.85
CA PHE A 116 -5.47 19.85 -4.87
C PHE A 116 -4.78 20.21 -6.19
N TYR A 117 -5.18 19.56 -7.27
CA TYR A 117 -4.61 19.76 -8.61
C TYR A 117 -4.69 21.22 -9.07
N LYS A 118 -5.77 21.93 -8.73
CA LYS A 118 -5.96 23.34 -9.11
C LYS A 118 -4.99 24.32 -8.46
N GLU A 119 -4.35 23.92 -7.36
CA GLU A 119 -3.41 24.75 -6.61
C GLU A 119 -1.95 24.49 -7.01
N ILE A 120 -1.69 23.46 -7.84
CA ILE A 120 -0.33 23.05 -8.20
C ILE A 120 0.42 24.18 -8.89
N ASP A 121 -0.26 24.87 -9.82
CA ASP A 121 0.34 25.97 -10.58
C ASP A 121 0.49 27.26 -9.73
N GLN A 122 -0.17 27.32 -8.58
CA GLN A 122 -0.16 28.49 -7.69
C GLN A 122 0.86 28.37 -6.56
N LEU A 123 1.25 27.15 -6.20
CA LEU A 123 2.16 26.88 -5.09
C LEU A 123 3.53 26.46 -5.61
N GLN A 124 4.57 27.01 -4.98
CA GLN A 124 5.93 26.60 -5.29
C GLN A 124 6.13 25.11 -4.98
N PRO A 125 6.75 24.34 -5.89
CA PRO A 125 7.10 22.96 -5.64
C PRO A 125 8.01 22.81 -4.42
N ILE A 126 7.86 21.68 -3.73
CA ILE A 126 8.76 21.33 -2.64
C ILE A 126 9.94 20.55 -3.22
N SER A 127 11.16 20.99 -2.90
CA SER A 127 12.37 20.25 -3.22
C SER A 127 12.36 18.87 -2.55
N PHE A 128 12.83 17.85 -3.25
CA PHE A 128 12.98 16.49 -2.74
C PHE A 128 13.74 16.45 -1.40
N ASP A 129 14.86 17.22 -1.31
CA ASP A 129 15.71 17.29 -0.11
C ASP A 129 15.02 17.91 1.13
N LYS A 130 13.84 18.53 0.96
CA LYS A 130 13.03 19.03 2.08
C LYS A 130 12.15 17.94 2.69
N VAL A 131 12.02 16.80 2.02
CA VAL A 131 11.16 15.69 2.43
C VAL A 131 11.96 14.41 2.65
N PHE A 132 12.90 14.09 1.75
CA PHE A 132 13.67 12.86 1.76
C PHE A 132 15.18 13.10 1.70
N GLN A 133 15.95 12.20 2.31
CA GLN A 133 17.41 12.26 2.36
C GLN A 133 18.01 11.71 1.05
N PHE A 134 18.50 12.58 0.17
CA PHE A 134 19.06 12.22 -1.14
C PHE A 134 20.25 11.26 -1.03
N ASP A 135 21.27 11.60 -0.23
CA ASP A 135 22.48 10.79 -0.09
C ASP A 135 22.19 9.43 0.55
N LYS A 136 21.25 9.42 1.52
CA LYS A 136 20.79 8.19 2.16
C LYS A 136 20.08 7.28 1.17
N PHE A 137 19.22 7.84 0.30
CA PHE A 137 18.57 7.09 -0.77
C PHE A 137 19.61 6.41 -1.67
N ASN A 138 20.59 7.16 -2.19
CA ASN A 138 21.63 6.61 -3.06
C ASN A 138 22.51 5.56 -2.38
N SER A 139 22.77 5.72 -1.09
CA SER A 139 23.49 4.73 -0.28
C SER A 139 22.70 3.43 -0.12
N LEU A 140 21.41 3.52 0.26
CA LEU A 140 20.57 2.36 0.51
C LEU A 140 20.12 1.63 -0.77
N CYS A 141 19.92 2.37 -1.85
CA CYS A 141 19.51 1.83 -3.16
C CYS A 141 20.70 1.56 -4.10
N ASN A 142 21.93 1.58 -3.60
CA ASN A 142 23.11 1.34 -4.42
C ASN A 142 23.00 0.04 -5.21
N GLY A 143 23.35 0.09 -6.51
CA GLY A 143 23.22 -1.03 -7.44
C GLY A 143 21.78 -1.37 -7.87
N PHE A 144 20.76 -0.68 -7.33
CA PHE A 144 19.35 -0.92 -7.66
C PHE A 144 18.72 0.24 -8.42
N VAL A 145 18.74 1.45 -7.85
CA VAL A 145 18.30 2.71 -8.47
C VAL A 145 19.23 3.82 -8.00
N ARG A 146 19.53 4.76 -8.90
CA ARG A 146 20.35 5.93 -8.61
C ARG A 146 19.55 7.21 -8.85
N LEU A 147 19.65 8.17 -7.94
CA LEU A 147 19.20 9.55 -8.12
C LEU A 147 20.35 10.45 -8.53
N GLY A 148 20.10 11.37 -9.44
CA GLY A 148 21.02 12.41 -9.87
C GLY A 148 20.42 13.80 -9.71
N ARG A 149 21.27 14.80 -9.68
CA ARG A 149 20.89 16.22 -9.67
C ARG A 149 20.97 16.80 -11.08
N TYR A 150 20.22 17.87 -11.35
CA TYR A 150 20.32 18.58 -12.64
C TYR A 150 21.71 19.15 -12.91
N LEU A 151 22.52 19.39 -11.87
CA LEU A 151 23.91 19.80 -11.98
C LEU A 151 24.83 18.69 -12.49
N ASP A 152 24.39 17.44 -12.49
CA ASP A 152 25.15 16.30 -13.01
C ASP A 152 25.10 16.21 -14.54
N LEU A 153 24.23 16.97 -15.22
CA LEU A 153 24.07 16.99 -16.67
C LEU A 153 25.25 17.69 -17.32
N LYS A 154 25.85 17.03 -18.30
CA LYS A 154 26.99 17.56 -19.06
C LYS A 154 26.57 18.44 -20.23
N ASN A 155 25.47 18.07 -20.88
CA ASN A 155 25.01 18.73 -22.09
C ASN A 155 23.46 18.77 -22.13
N GLN A 156 22.87 19.95 -22.10
CA GLN A 156 21.42 20.11 -22.09
C GLN A 156 20.78 19.91 -23.47
N THR A 157 21.55 19.67 -24.53
CA THR A 157 21.03 19.56 -25.90
C THR A 157 20.58 18.16 -26.31
N GLY A 158 20.96 17.14 -25.55
CA GLY A 158 20.64 15.73 -25.86
C GLY A 158 19.37 15.23 -25.17
N ILE A 159 18.27 15.98 -25.21
CA ILE A 159 17.00 15.62 -24.56
C ILE A 159 16.05 14.99 -25.57
N TYR A 160 15.49 13.83 -25.22
CA TYR A 160 14.43 13.17 -25.98
C TYR A 160 13.13 13.17 -25.15
N ASP A 161 12.07 13.78 -25.71
CA ASP A 161 10.75 13.82 -25.08
C ASP A 161 9.97 12.54 -25.38
N LEU A 162 9.84 11.68 -24.36
CA LEU A 162 9.06 10.45 -24.44
C LEU A 162 7.62 10.72 -24.00
N GLN A 163 6.71 10.79 -24.97
CA GLN A 163 5.28 10.96 -24.69
C GLN A 163 4.70 9.69 -24.07
N LYS A 164 4.48 9.71 -22.78
CA LYS A 164 3.89 8.59 -22.06
C LYS A 164 2.37 8.74 -21.98
N GLY A 165 1.65 7.68 -22.36
CA GLY A 165 0.21 7.64 -22.27
C GLY A 165 -0.30 7.53 -20.84
N SER A 166 -1.57 7.85 -20.63
CA SER A 166 -2.25 7.73 -19.35
C SER A 166 -3.73 7.40 -19.53
N GLY A 167 -4.38 6.92 -18.47
CA GLY A 167 -5.80 6.61 -18.45
C GLY A 167 -6.16 5.23 -19.04
N ARG A 168 -7.46 4.98 -19.20
CA ARG A 168 -8.01 3.64 -19.49
C ARG A 168 -7.54 3.00 -20.81
N LYS A 169 -7.18 3.80 -21.79
CA LYS A 169 -6.70 3.32 -23.10
C LYS A 169 -5.22 2.94 -23.11
N TRP A 170 -4.49 3.32 -22.06
CA TRP A 170 -3.08 3.02 -21.92
C TRP A 170 -2.92 1.81 -20.98
N THR A 171 -2.62 0.63 -21.56
CA THR A 171 -2.50 -0.62 -20.80
C THR A 171 -1.08 -0.85 -20.29
N VAL A 172 -0.93 -1.78 -19.35
CA VAL A 172 0.37 -2.22 -18.83
C VAL A 172 1.26 -2.77 -19.96
N GLU A 173 0.68 -3.50 -20.90
CA GLU A 173 1.39 -4.11 -22.03
C GLU A 173 1.97 -3.01 -22.94
N ARG A 174 1.17 -1.98 -23.26
CA ARG A 174 1.63 -0.83 -24.04
C ARG A 174 2.73 -0.05 -23.33
N ASP A 175 2.60 0.11 -22.01
CA ASP A 175 3.63 0.78 -21.20
C ASP A 175 4.96 0.00 -21.25
N LYS A 176 4.91 -1.30 -21.00
CA LYS A 176 6.08 -2.18 -21.07
C LYS A 176 6.74 -2.20 -22.44
N GLU A 177 5.94 -2.28 -23.50
CA GLU A 177 6.44 -2.30 -24.86
C GLU A 177 7.13 -0.96 -25.22
N GLN A 178 6.52 0.17 -24.88
CA GLN A 178 7.13 1.47 -25.10
C GLN A 178 8.47 1.60 -24.36
N LEU A 179 8.54 1.16 -23.10
CA LEU A 179 9.77 1.21 -22.32
C LEU A 179 10.86 0.29 -22.89
N LYS A 180 10.49 -0.92 -23.37
CA LYS A 180 11.44 -1.82 -24.06
C LYS A 180 12.02 -1.19 -25.33
N GLN A 181 11.17 -0.57 -26.14
CA GLN A 181 11.62 0.13 -27.36
C GLN A 181 12.52 1.32 -27.01
N SER A 182 12.19 2.06 -25.95
CA SER A 182 12.96 3.23 -25.51
C SER A 182 14.27 2.88 -24.81
N SER A 183 14.47 1.63 -24.38
CA SER A 183 15.73 1.17 -23.77
C SER A 183 16.79 0.76 -24.82
N ARG A 184 16.49 0.84 -26.11
CA ARG A 184 17.35 0.41 -27.20
C ARG A 184 17.27 1.39 -28.37
N GLY A 185 18.30 1.35 -29.25
CA GLY A 185 18.33 2.13 -30.49
C GLY A 185 18.45 3.64 -30.26
N HIS A 186 17.98 4.44 -31.21
CA HIS A 186 18.12 5.89 -31.26
C HIS A 186 17.66 6.62 -29.99
N VAL A 187 16.59 6.17 -29.34
CA VAL A 187 16.08 6.81 -28.10
C VAL A 187 17.09 6.69 -26.96
N ASP A 188 17.79 5.55 -26.88
CA ASP A 188 18.81 5.32 -25.85
C ASP A 188 20.10 6.13 -26.05
N GLU A 189 20.35 6.65 -27.24
CA GLU A 189 21.55 7.49 -27.53
C GLU A 189 21.49 8.82 -26.79
N HIS A 190 20.32 9.36 -26.50
CA HIS A 190 20.17 10.66 -25.85
C HIS A 190 20.65 10.64 -24.40
N GLU A 191 21.29 11.72 -23.94
CA GLU A 191 21.75 11.89 -22.57
C GLU A 191 20.55 11.86 -21.60
N VAL A 192 19.47 12.56 -21.94
CA VAL A 192 18.26 12.67 -21.12
C VAL A 192 17.06 12.14 -21.89
N ILE A 193 16.33 11.20 -21.30
CA ILE A 193 14.95 10.91 -21.69
C ILE A 193 14.05 11.67 -20.73
N ARG A 194 13.24 12.60 -21.26
CA ARG A 194 12.23 13.32 -20.48
C ARG A 194 10.87 12.71 -20.71
N ILE A 195 10.26 12.19 -19.65
CA ILE A 195 8.88 11.70 -19.70
C ILE A 195 7.92 12.89 -19.72
N VAL A 196 7.13 12.99 -20.78
CA VAL A 196 6.06 13.99 -20.91
C VAL A 196 4.69 13.31 -20.90
N GLY A 197 3.67 14.03 -20.40
CA GLY A 197 2.33 13.51 -20.28
C GLY A 197 1.66 13.87 -18.96
N LYS A 198 0.34 13.72 -18.89
CA LYS A 198 -0.43 14.03 -17.68
C LYS A 198 -0.39 12.86 -16.71
N ASN A 199 0.25 13.04 -15.54
CA ASN A 199 0.34 12.03 -14.46
C ASN A 199 0.80 10.65 -14.94
N PRO A 200 1.97 10.55 -15.63
CA PRO A 200 2.36 9.33 -16.35
C PRO A 200 2.68 8.13 -15.44
N PHE A 201 2.74 8.33 -14.11
CA PHE A 201 3.10 7.28 -13.16
C PHE A 201 1.98 6.88 -12.19
N LEU A 202 0.78 7.46 -12.31
CA LEU A 202 -0.32 7.13 -11.38
C LEU A 202 -1.08 5.86 -11.76
N TRP A 203 -1.02 5.42 -13.02
CA TRP A 203 -1.99 4.49 -13.57
C TRP A 203 -1.45 3.09 -13.85
N HIS A 204 -0.15 2.86 -13.82
CA HIS A 204 0.44 1.60 -14.23
C HIS A 204 1.29 0.96 -13.13
N ASP A 205 0.81 -0.17 -12.63
CA ASP A 205 1.51 -1.03 -11.68
C ASP A 205 1.87 -2.34 -12.36
N HIS A 206 3.06 -2.45 -12.90
CA HIS A 206 3.52 -3.64 -13.58
C HIS A 206 4.77 -4.27 -12.96
N TRP A 207 5.28 -3.72 -11.88
CA TRP A 207 6.35 -4.34 -11.11
C TRP A 207 5.80 -5.05 -9.86
N PRO A 208 6.48 -6.11 -9.42
CA PRO A 208 6.14 -6.79 -8.17
C PRO A 208 6.20 -5.84 -6.96
N VAL A 209 5.36 -6.12 -5.96
CA VAL A 209 5.35 -5.36 -4.69
C VAL A 209 6.73 -5.31 -4.06
N LYS A 210 7.54 -6.39 -4.15
CA LYS A 210 8.92 -6.44 -3.65
C LYS A 210 9.82 -5.37 -4.26
N GLU A 211 9.67 -5.06 -5.54
CA GLU A 211 10.46 -4.02 -6.24
C GLU A 211 10.11 -2.63 -5.70
N TYR A 212 8.82 -2.35 -5.54
CA TYR A 212 8.34 -1.11 -4.90
C TYR A 212 8.81 -1.00 -3.46
N ALA A 213 8.69 -2.08 -2.70
CA ALA A 213 9.11 -2.14 -1.31
C ALA A 213 10.58 -1.75 -1.17
N ARG A 214 11.46 -2.25 -2.06
CA ARG A 214 12.88 -1.90 -2.07
C ARG A 214 13.11 -0.41 -2.29
N VAL A 215 12.36 0.23 -3.19
CA VAL A 215 12.45 1.70 -3.35
C VAL A 215 11.97 2.43 -2.09
N PHE A 216 10.86 2.00 -1.48
CA PHE A 216 10.34 2.63 -0.26
C PHE A 216 11.29 2.50 0.93
N GLU A 217 12.03 1.40 1.02
CA GLU A 217 13.07 1.21 2.04
C GLU A 217 14.24 2.19 1.93
N CYS A 218 14.53 2.64 0.69
CA CYS A 218 15.55 3.66 0.47
C CYS A 218 15.03 5.08 0.74
N LEU A 219 13.71 5.29 0.73
CA LEU A 219 13.07 6.60 0.79
C LEU A 219 12.90 7.06 2.25
N VAL A 220 14.00 7.51 2.84
CA VAL A 220 14.06 7.95 4.23
C VAL A 220 13.69 9.44 4.33
N PHE A 221 12.78 9.79 5.23
CA PHE A 221 12.45 11.18 5.53
C PHE A 221 13.65 11.94 6.12
N VAL A 222 13.66 13.26 5.92
CA VAL A 222 14.68 14.11 6.54
C VAL A 222 14.54 14.15 8.07
N ASP A 223 15.66 14.41 8.76
CA ASP A 223 15.72 14.38 10.22
C ASP A 223 14.75 15.36 10.88
N GLU A 224 14.43 16.47 10.24
CA GLU A 224 13.44 17.43 10.73
C GLU A 224 12.07 16.78 10.87
N ILE A 225 11.60 16.04 9.85
CA ILE A 225 10.32 15.32 9.89
C ILE A 225 10.34 14.24 10.96
N LEU A 226 11.43 13.46 11.04
CA LEU A 226 11.59 12.39 12.04
C LEU A 226 11.56 12.95 13.47
N LYS A 227 12.29 14.04 13.74
CA LYS A 227 12.31 14.70 15.06
C LYS A 227 10.95 15.26 15.44
N GLU A 228 10.19 15.85 14.50
CA GLU A 228 8.85 16.35 14.79
C GLU A 228 7.88 15.20 15.08
N ALA A 229 7.96 14.08 14.35
CA ALA A 229 7.17 12.89 14.64
C ALA A 229 7.51 12.28 16.01
N ASP A 230 8.79 12.21 16.36
CA ASP A 230 9.26 11.74 17.68
C ASP A 230 8.73 12.60 18.84
N LYS A 231 8.64 13.93 18.67
CA LYS A 231 8.02 14.82 19.66
C LYS A 231 6.54 14.50 19.87
N VAL A 232 5.80 14.23 18.79
CA VAL A 232 4.38 13.83 18.85
C VAL A 232 4.24 12.50 19.58
N VAL A 233 5.01 11.47 19.19
CA VAL A 233 4.99 10.14 19.83
C VAL A 233 5.38 10.21 21.30
N SER A 234 6.41 10.98 21.65
CA SER A 234 6.84 11.19 23.03
C SER A 234 5.73 11.81 23.88
N LYS A 235 4.99 12.78 23.32
CA LYS A 235 3.82 13.38 23.98
C LYS A 235 2.70 12.38 24.20
N ILE A 236 2.39 11.56 23.19
CA ILE A 236 1.38 10.49 23.28
C ILE A 236 1.75 9.51 24.40
N ARG A 237 2.99 9.00 24.38
CA ARG A 237 3.48 8.03 25.37
C ARG A 237 3.55 8.65 26.79
N HIS A 238 3.89 9.92 26.91
CA HIS A 238 3.87 10.64 28.21
C HIS A 238 2.44 10.68 28.79
N ILE A 239 1.43 11.01 27.97
CA ILE A 239 0.04 11.01 28.39
C ILE A 239 -0.39 9.59 28.80
N GLY A 240 -0.03 8.57 28.02
CA GLY A 240 -0.33 7.18 28.33
C GLY A 240 0.23 6.74 29.68
N ARG A 241 1.49 7.07 29.99
CA ARG A 241 2.08 6.80 31.31
C ARG A 241 1.34 7.48 32.44
N LYS A 242 1.06 8.79 32.31
CA LYS A 242 0.31 9.56 33.32
C LYS A 242 -1.09 9.01 33.59
N LEU A 243 -1.75 8.44 32.59
CA LEU A 243 -3.09 7.85 32.75
C LEU A 243 -3.01 6.52 33.50
N ARG A 244 -2.03 5.67 33.19
CA ARG A 244 -1.81 4.39 33.84
C ARG A 244 -1.39 4.56 35.31
N SER A 245 -0.48 5.49 35.63
CA SER A 245 -0.07 5.74 37.02
C SER A 245 -1.25 6.15 37.91
N LYS A 246 -2.21 6.93 37.38
CA LYS A 246 -3.44 7.28 38.13
C LYS A 246 -4.35 6.09 38.40
N THR A 247 -4.36 5.09 37.54
CA THR A 247 -5.18 3.89 37.70
C THR A 247 -4.56 2.92 38.73
N VAL A 248 -3.24 2.80 38.77
CA VAL A 248 -2.50 1.98 39.71
C VAL A 248 -2.62 2.54 41.14
N THR A 249 -2.55 3.85 41.36
CA THR A 249 -2.70 4.47 42.68
C THR A 249 -4.10 4.30 43.28
N VAL A 250 -5.13 4.03 42.49
CA VAL A 250 -6.49 3.72 42.99
C VAL A 250 -6.62 2.24 43.39
N GLN A 251 -5.75 1.35 42.89
CA GLN A 251 -5.79 -0.09 43.18
C GLN A 251 -4.70 -0.56 44.16
N SER A 252 -3.68 0.26 44.49
CA SER A 252 -2.53 -0.16 45.28
C SER A 252 -2.56 0.28 46.73
N ASP A 253 -3.68 0.05 47.44
CA ASP A 253 -3.59 -0.08 48.91
C ASP A 253 -3.13 -1.47 49.38
N LEU A 254 -2.81 -2.39 48.47
CA LEU A 254 -2.35 -3.76 48.77
C LEU A 254 -1.27 -4.19 47.77
N ASN A 255 -0.01 -4.01 48.14
CA ASN A 255 1.25 -4.57 47.60
C ASN A 255 2.22 -3.56 46.98
N ALA A 256 3.07 -3.04 47.87
CA ALA A 256 4.31 -2.40 47.51
C ALA A 256 5.31 -3.48 47.11
N ASP A 257 5.74 -3.52 45.84
CA ASP A 257 7.02 -4.02 45.34
C ASP A 257 6.98 -4.25 43.82
N THR A 258 6.87 -3.20 43.02
CA THR A 258 7.23 -3.27 41.60
C THR A 258 7.61 -1.89 41.05
N GLU A 259 8.79 -1.38 41.43
CA GLU A 259 9.35 -0.12 40.88
C GLU A 259 9.79 -0.19 39.43
N ASP A 260 9.84 -1.36 38.77
CA ASP A 260 10.43 -1.53 37.44
C ASP A 260 9.44 -1.40 36.28
N SER A 261 8.13 -1.45 36.53
CA SER A 261 7.12 -1.30 35.44
C SER A 261 6.90 0.15 34.99
N SER A 262 7.41 1.16 35.71
CA SER A 262 7.23 2.56 35.38
C SER A 262 8.08 3.08 34.21
N LYS A 263 9.13 2.32 33.82
CA LYS A 263 10.05 2.72 32.72
C LYS A 263 9.61 2.24 31.34
N ALA A 264 8.70 1.28 31.24
CA ALA A 264 8.23 0.77 29.95
C ALA A 264 7.43 1.84 29.20
N ALA A 265 7.66 1.92 27.88
CA ALA A 265 6.94 2.86 27.01
C ALA A 265 5.46 2.52 26.96
N ALA A 266 4.56 3.45 27.37
CA ALA A 266 3.13 3.21 27.30
C ALA A 266 2.69 2.99 25.83
N PRO A 267 2.07 1.85 25.49
CA PRO A 267 1.61 1.57 24.14
C PRO A 267 0.46 2.51 23.74
N PHE A 268 0.33 2.76 22.44
CA PHE A 268 -0.74 3.56 21.88
C PHE A 268 -1.25 2.98 20.56
N ILE A 269 -2.49 3.31 20.23
CA ILE A 269 -3.13 2.98 18.97
C ILE A 269 -3.09 4.22 18.08
N ALA A 270 -2.72 4.09 16.81
CA ALA A 270 -2.92 5.14 15.81
C ALA A 270 -4.05 4.72 14.85
N VAL A 271 -5.01 5.61 14.65
CA VAL A 271 -6.14 5.43 13.73
C VAL A 271 -6.07 6.48 12.65
N HIS A 272 -5.86 6.06 11.40
CA HIS A 272 -6.06 6.94 10.24
C HIS A 272 -7.56 7.00 9.94
N MET A 273 -8.25 7.92 10.58
CA MET A 273 -9.70 8.08 10.46
C MET A 273 -10.05 8.94 9.24
N ARG A 274 -10.43 8.30 8.15
CA ARG A 274 -10.76 8.96 6.90
C ARG A 274 -12.27 9.09 6.72
N VAL A 275 -12.83 10.20 7.20
CA VAL A 275 -14.27 10.49 7.22
C VAL A 275 -14.60 11.89 6.70
N GLU A 276 -13.69 12.49 5.96
CA GLU A 276 -13.87 13.77 5.29
C GLU A 276 -14.98 13.68 4.24
N ILE A 277 -15.66 14.77 3.98
CA ILE A 277 -16.79 14.82 3.05
C ILE A 277 -16.40 14.38 1.65
N ASP A 278 -15.23 14.82 1.15
CA ASP A 278 -14.70 14.43 -0.16
C ASP A 278 -14.43 12.92 -0.26
N TRP A 279 -13.89 12.33 0.79
CA TRP A 279 -13.72 10.89 0.88
C TRP A 279 -15.05 10.15 0.92
N MET A 280 -16.02 10.59 1.72
CA MET A 280 -17.33 9.95 1.83
C MET A 280 -18.10 9.97 0.50
N ILE A 281 -17.95 11.03 -0.29
CA ILE A 281 -18.50 11.09 -1.65
C ILE A 281 -17.74 10.11 -2.57
N HIS A 282 -16.43 10.06 -2.47
CA HIS A 282 -15.59 9.22 -3.34
C HIS A 282 -15.80 7.73 -3.04
N CYS A 283 -15.79 7.32 -1.79
CA CYS A 283 -15.95 5.90 -1.41
C CYS A 283 -17.34 5.36 -1.80
N LYS A 284 -18.42 6.15 -1.64
CA LYS A 284 -19.75 5.76 -2.12
C LYS A 284 -19.80 5.53 -3.62
N LYS A 285 -19.13 6.40 -4.40
CA LYS A 285 -19.00 6.20 -5.86
C LYS A 285 -18.20 4.95 -6.20
N LEU A 286 -17.19 4.60 -5.40
CA LEU A 286 -16.43 3.36 -5.57
C LEU A 286 -17.31 2.15 -5.28
N GLU A 287 -18.05 2.15 -4.18
CA GLU A 287 -19.00 1.08 -3.83
C GLU A 287 -20.01 0.83 -4.96
N GLN A 288 -20.62 1.89 -5.47
CA GLN A 288 -21.59 1.80 -6.58
C GLN A 288 -20.97 1.24 -7.88
N ARG A 289 -19.71 1.59 -8.18
CA ARG A 289 -19.04 1.15 -9.42
C ARG A 289 -18.51 -0.28 -9.36
N SER A 290 -18.02 -0.68 -8.19
CA SER A 290 -17.39 -1.99 -7.99
C SER A 290 -18.36 -3.06 -7.55
N GLY A 291 -19.55 -2.70 -7.05
CA GLY A 291 -20.47 -3.61 -6.37
C GLY A 291 -19.94 -4.12 -5.03
N ILE A 292 -18.84 -3.54 -4.54
CA ILE A 292 -18.22 -3.90 -3.28
C ILE A 292 -18.81 -3.00 -2.18
N ASN A 293 -19.46 -3.60 -1.21
CA ASN A 293 -19.88 -2.94 0.02
C ASN A 293 -18.68 -2.81 0.97
N GLN A 294 -18.72 -1.86 1.91
CA GLN A 294 -17.71 -1.70 2.98
C GLN A 294 -16.39 -1.02 2.54
N ILE A 295 -16.45 -0.12 1.57
CA ILE A 295 -15.34 0.81 1.30
C ILE A 295 -15.43 2.02 2.23
N CYS A 296 -16.66 2.55 2.38
CA CYS A 296 -16.97 3.61 3.33
C CYS A 296 -17.10 3.06 4.77
N SER A 297 -16.80 3.89 5.74
CA SER A 297 -17.12 3.62 7.15
C SER A 297 -17.49 4.91 7.86
N SER A 298 -18.52 4.85 8.67
CA SER A 298 -18.93 5.97 9.53
C SER A 298 -17.99 6.10 10.74
N LYS A 299 -18.02 7.27 11.40
CA LYS A 299 -17.25 7.50 12.64
C LYS A 299 -17.59 6.46 13.70
N GLN A 300 -18.88 6.15 13.87
CA GLN A 300 -19.37 5.19 14.85
C GLN A 300 -18.86 3.77 14.58
N GLU A 301 -18.90 3.32 13.32
CA GLU A 301 -18.37 2.02 12.94
C GLU A 301 -16.86 1.91 13.20
N ILE A 302 -16.10 2.97 12.88
CA ILE A 302 -14.65 2.99 13.15
C ILE A 302 -14.40 2.87 14.64
N MET A 303 -15.07 3.68 15.47
CA MET A 303 -14.93 3.67 16.93
C MET A 303 -15.30 2.33 17.55
N GLN A 304 -16.42 1.74 17.12
CA GLN A 304 -16.88 0.43 17.58
C GLN A 304 -15.87 -0.67 17.22
N ARG A 305 -15.41 -0.73 15.95
CA ARG A 305 -14.47 -1.75 15.50
C ARG A 305 -13.12 -1.63 16.19
N VAL A 306 -12.62 -0.40 16.38
CA VAL A 306 -11.38 -0.18 17.15
C VAL A 306 -11.54 -0.59 18.60
N GLY A 307 -12.74 -0.37 19.19
CA GLY A 307 -13.04 -0.81 20.55
C GLY A 307 -12.89 -2.32 20.74
N ASN A 308 -13.22 -3.11 19.73
CA ASN A 308 -13.17 -4.57 19.80
C ASN A 308 -11.75 -5.16 19.68
N ILE A 309 -10.70 -4.32 19.44
CA ILE A 309 -9.31 -4.79 19.41
C ILE A 309 -8.70 -4.84 20.82
N VAL A 310 -9.18 -4.00 21.74
CA VAL A 310 -8.50 -3.76 23.02
C VAL A 310 -9.35 -4.26 24.17
N SER A 311 -8.78 -5.11 25.03
CA SER A 311 -9.36 -5.42 26.32
C SER A 311 -9.38 -4.17 27.22
N SER A 312 -10.50 -3.89 27.89
CA SER A 312 -10.76 -2.62 28.61
C SER A 312 -10.02 -2.45 29.94
N GLU A 313 -9.04 -3.28 30.27
CA GLU A 313 -8.43 -3.33 31.61
C GLU A 313 -7.52 -2.14 31.95
N SER A 314 -6.93 -1.48 30.93
CA SER A 314 -6.09 -0.32 31.20
C SER A 314 -6.32 0.80 30.18
N PRO A 315 -6.27 2.08 30.61
CA PRO A 315 -6.49 3.19 29.71
C PRO A 315 -5.43 3.26 28.61
N THR A 316 -5.91 3.27 27.36
CA THR A 316 -5.06 3.28 26.15
C THR A 316 -5.30 4.56 25.36
N VAL A 317 -4.21 5.24 25.00
CA VAL A 317 -4.28 6.44 24.14
C VAL A 317 -4.51 6.03 22.69
N VAL A 318 -5.49 6.66 22.06
CA VAL A 318 -5.77 6.53 20.63
C VAL A 318 -5.38 7.84 19.93
N TYR A 319 -4.36 7.81 19.11
CA TYR A 319 -3.99 8.92 18.26
C TYR A 319 -4.82 8.92 16.98
N LEU A 320 -5.52 10.02 16.70
CA LEU A 320 -6.33 10.18 15.50
C LEU A 320 -5.53 10.97 14.44
N ALA A 321 -5.02 10.28 13.44
CA ALA A 321 -4.47 10.90 12.23
C ALA A 321 -5.66 11.29 11.33
N VAL A 322 -6.03 12.56 11.37
CA VAL A 322 -7.17 13.14 10.65
C VAL A 322 -6.74 14.38 9.87
N ALA A 323 -7.50 14.69 8.81
CA ALA A 323 -7.35 15.92 8.07
C ALA A 323 -7.64 17.14 8.97
N ASP A 324 -7.01 18.28 8.65
CA ASP A 324 -7.15 19.51 9.44
C ASP A 324 -8.59 20.03 9.49
N SER A 325 -9.41 19.75 8.48
CA SER A 325 -10.84 20.05 8.45
C SER A 325 -11.65 19.40 9.58
N LEU A 326 -11.17 18.27 10.11
CA LEU A 326 -11.82 17.55 11.21
C LEU A 326 -11.36 17.95 12.60
N LEU A 327 -10.32 18.80 12.74
CA LEU A 327 -9.78 19.21 14.04
C LEU A 327 -10.76 20.04 14.89
N ASN A 328 -11.78 20.64 14.28
CA ASN A 328 -12.84 21.37 14.98
C ASN A 328 -14.09 20.51 15.20
N ASP A 329 -14.12 19.28 14.71
CA ASP A 329 -15.23 18.36 14.87
C ASP A 329 -15.08 17.53 16.14
N SER A 330 -15.71 17.97 17.22
CA SER A 330 -15.65 17.25 18.50
C SER A 330 -16.28 15.87 18.47
N SER A 331 -17.05 15.52 17.42
CA SER A 331 -17.69 14.21 17.31
C SER A 331 -16.67 13.06 17.12
N ILE A 332 -15.49 13.34 16.58
CA ILE A 332 -14.40 12.35 16.45
C ILE A 332 -13.78 11.95 17.79
N LEU A 333 -14.01 12.75 18.83
CA LEU A 333 -13.46 12.55 20.18
C LEU A 333 -14.48 11.93 21.15
N ARG A 334 -15.74 11.74 20.74
CA ARG A 334 -16.82 11.24 21.58
C ARG A 334 -17.31 9.88 21.07
N GLY A 335 -17.86 9.07 21.96
CA GLY A 335 -18.44 7.77 21.58
C GLY A 335 -17.45 6.60 21.54
N TRP A 336 -16.21 6.80 21.98
CA TRP A 336 -15.23 5.74 22.14
C TRP A 336 -15.57 4.84 23.33
N MET A 337 -15.23 3.56 23.25
CA MET A 337 -15.41 2.59 24.34
C MET A 337 -14.63 3.05 25.59
N LYS A 338 -15.16 2.67 26.78
CA LYS A 338 -14.49 2.91 28.05
C LYS A 338 -13.05 2.37 28.01
N GLY A 339 -12.11 3.17 28.49
CA GLY A 339 -10.68 2.81 28.45
C GLY A 339 -9.94 3.33 27.20
N LEU A 340 -10.61 3.68 26.10
CA LEU A 340 -9.99 4.30 24.94
C LEU A 340 -10.07 5.83 25.03
N LEU A 341 -8.92 6.47 24.96
CA LEU A 341 -8.79 7.92 25.14
C LEU A 341 -8.30 8.57 23.84
N PRO A 342 -9.21 9.14 23.02
CA PRO A 342 -8.85 9.71 21.73
C PRO A 342 -8.21 11.08 21.89
N PHE A 343 -7.16 11.29 21.10
CA PHE A 343 -6.44 12.55 20.95
C PHE A 343 -6.15 12.79 19.46
N GLU A 344 -6.52 13.95 18.98
CA GLU A 344 -6.04 14.53 17.72
C GLU A 344 -5.00 15.63 18.03
N LYS A 345 -4.38 16.19 17.00
CA LYS A 345 -3.26 17.15 17.09
C LYS A 345 -3.52 18.32 18.04
N LYS A 346 -4.72 18.92 18.01
CA LYS A 346 -5.10 20.08 18.82
C LYS A 346 -5.29 19.68 20.29
N LYS A 347 -6.04 18.61 20.55
CA LYS A 347 -6.25 18.08 21.92
C LYS A 347 -4.93 17.61 22.54
N LEU A 348 -4.02 17.07 21.72
CA LEU A 348 -2.67 16.68 22.12
C LEU A 348 -1.75 17.88 22.38
N ARG A 349 -2.16 19.10 21.96
CA ARG A 349 -1.39 20.35 22.01
C ARG A 349 -0.06 20.26 21.23
N VAL A 350 -0.10 19.67 20.04
CA VAL A 350 1.02 19.57 19.09
C VAL A 350 0.69 20.22 17.74
N ASP A 351 -0.47 20.83 17.58
CA ASP A 351 -0.92 21.48 16.36
C ASP A 351 0.05 22.58 15.88
N GLY A 352 0.77 23.23 16.80
CA GLY A 352 1.84 24.17 16.46
C GLY A 352 3.00 23.55 15.69
N ILE A 353 3.28 22.23 15.85
CA ILE A 353 4.25 21.50 15.06
C ILE A 353 3.79 21.46 13.59
N TYR A 354 2.53 21.05 13.39
CA TYR A 354 1.96 20.89 12.05
C TYR A 354 1.76 22.23 11.32
N LYS A 355 1.29 23.27 12.00
CA LYS A 355 1.01 24.59 11.40
C LYS A 355 2.23 25.26 10.77
N ARG A 356 3.44 24.90 11.19
CA ARG A 356 4.70 25.45 10.64
C ARG A 356 5.08 24.87 9.27
N HIS A 357 4.44 23.79 8.85
CA HIS A 357 4.84 23.03 7.69
C HIS A 357 3.74 23.00 6.59
N PRO A 358 4.12 22.92 5.32
CA PRO A 358 3.18 22.70 4.23
C PRO A 358 2.51 21.33 4.36
N TYR A 359 1.39 21.15 3.67
CA TYR A 359 0.56 19.93 3.72
C TYR A 359 1.38 18.64 3.59
N LEU A 360 2.32 18.58 2.64
CA LEU A 360 3.11 17.38 2.38
C LEU A 360 3.92 16.94 3.61
N ILE A 361 4.60 17.88 4.27
CA ILE A 361 5.38 17.61 5.48
C ILE A 361 4.47 17.27 6.67
N ARG A 362 3.33 17.94 6.81
CA ARG A 362 2.32 17.56 7.83
C ARG A 362 1.86 16.13 7.68
N SER A 363 1.60 15.72 6.43
CA SER A 363 1.23 14.34 6.10
C SER A 363 2.36 13.35 6.40
N ALA A 364 3.62 13.74 6.19
CA ALA A 364 4.79 12.91 6.52
C ALA A 364 4.96 12.71 8.03
N ILE A 365 4.71 13.75 8.84
CA ILE A 365 4.72 13.65 10.31
C ILE A 365 3.63 12.66 10.77
N ASP A 366 2.38 12.80 10.30
CA ASP A 366 1.29 11.87 10.63
C ASP A 366 1.61 10.43 10.20
N TYR A 367 2.21 10.27 9.01
CA TYR A 367 2.64 8.96 8.50
C TYR A 367 3.65 8.30 9.44
N MET A 368 4.66 9.04 9.89
CA MET A 368 5.66 8.52 10.82
C MET A 368 5.06 8.19 12.19
N VAL A 369 4.18 9.03 12.73
CA VAL A 369 3.47 8.73 14.00
C VAL A 369 2.66 7.44 13.88
N CYS A 370 1.95 7.24 12.76
CA CYS A 370 1.20 6.00 12.49
C CYS A 370 2.13 4.77 12.35
N SER A 371 3.28 4.93 11.68
CA SER A 371 4.26 3.84 11.51
C SER A 371 4.91 3.41 12.84
N MET A 372 5.03 4.34 13.82
CA MET A 372 5.60 4.11 15.15
C MET A 372 4.60 3.63 16.21
N ALA A 373 3.31 3.54 15.87
CA ALA A 373 2.28 3.07 16.80
C ALA A 373 2.43 1.60 17.16
N ASP A 374 2.01 1.20 18.35
CA ASP A 374 1.99 -0.22 18.74
C ASP A 374 0.90 -0.97 17.95
N ILE A 375 -0.27 -0.35 17.77
CA ILE A 375 -1.34 -0.84 16.90
C ILE A 375 -1.67 0.25 15.87
N PHE A 376 -1.78 -0.12 14.60
CA PHE A 376 -2.25 0.78 13.55
C PHE A 376 -3.59 0.31 13.00
N VAL A 377 -4.52 1.25 12.79
CA VAL A 377 -5.83 0.97 12.19
C VAL A 377 -6.11 1.97 11.06
N GLY A 378 -6.44 1.46 9.88
CA GLY A 378 -6.67 2.31 8.70
C GLY A 378 -7.76 1.77 7.79
N ASN A 379 -7.92 2.39 6.61
CA ASN A 379 -8.84 1.97 5.56
C ASN A 379 -8.06 1.33 4.42
N SER A 380 -8.45 0.15 3.98
CA SER A 380 -7.75 -0.61 2.92
C SER A 380 -7.83 0.04 1.53
N TYR A 381 -8.69 1.04 1.35
CA TYR A 381 -8.76 1.87 0.13
C TYR A 381 -8.02 3.20 0.26
N SER A 382 -7.24 3.38 1.31
CA SER A 382 -6.41 4.56 1.49
C SER A 382 -4.94 4.25 1.23
N THR A 383 -4.32 4.89 0.24
CA THR A 383 -2.88 4.77 -0.04
C THR A 383 -2.02 5.15 1.17
N PHE A 384 -2.50 6.06 2.04
CA PHE A 384 -1.83 6.37 3.30
C PHE A 384 -1.78 5.13 4.20
N SER A 385 -2.93 4.52 4.46
CA SER A 385 -3.01 3.33 5.32
C SER A 385 -2.24 2.16 4.73
N SER A 386 -2.39 1.91 3.42
CA SER A 386 -1.73 0.80 2.74
C SER A 386 -0.21 0.89 2.78
N LEU A 387 0.38 2.09 2.62
CA LEU A 387 1.83 2.26 2.71
C LEU A 387 2.34 2.20 4.17
N VAL A 388 1.57 2.66 5.17
CA VAL A 388 1.90 2.43 6.58
C VAL A 388 1.94 0.93 6.87
N VAL A 389 0.95 0.17 6.39
CA VAL A 389 0.91 -1.29 6.57
C VAL A 389 2.06 -1.97 5.84
N LEU A 390 2.40 -1.56 4.62
CA LEU A 390 3.56 -2.08 3.89
C LEU A 390 4.86 -1.86 4.69
N GLU A 391 5.10 -0.66 5.20
CA GLU A 391 6.31 -0.35 5.98
C GLU A 391 6.38 -1.19 7.26
N ARG A 392 5.25 -1.34 7.97
CA ARG A 392 5.14 -2.20 9.16
C ARG A 392 5.35 -3.67 8.83
N THR A 393 4.82 -4.14 7.68
CA THR A 393 5.07 -5.50 7.17
C THR A 393 6.55 -5.74 6.90
N LEU A 394 7.24 -4.81 6.22
CA LEU A 394 8.68 -4.90 5.96
C LEU A 394 9.49 -4.95 7.25
N LYS A 395 9.15 -4.10 8.22
CA LYS A 395 9.81 -4.09 9.54
C LYS A 395 9.65 -5.45 10.24
N MET A 396 8.46 -6.03 10.24
CA MET A 396 8.21 -7.35 10.83
C MET A 396 8.98 -8.46 10.09
N THR A 397 8.96 -8.45 8.77
CA THR A 397 9.68 -9.43 7.94
C THR A 397 11.18 -9.41 8.21
N ARG A 398 11.78 -8.22 8.36
CA ARG A 398 13.20 -8.06 8.74
C ARG A 398 13.52 -8.64 10.12
N MET A 399 12.55 -8.66 11.02
CA MET A 399 12.70 -9.28 12.35
C MET A 399 12.41 -10.79 12.35
N GLY A 400 12.24 -11.40 11.17
CA GLY A 400 11.95 -12.82 11.02
C GLY A 400 10.47 -13.20 11.23
N ILE A 401 9.57 -12.21 11.41
CA ILE A 401 8.14 -12.45 11.59
C ILE A 401 7.50 -12.57 10.19
N ARG A 402 7.18 -13.79 9.77
CA ARG A 402 6.62 -14.06 8.44
C ARG A 402 5.11 -14.04 8.38
N ASN A 403 4.43 -14.20 9.52
CA ASN A 403 2.97 -14.24 9.60
C ASN A 403 2.48 -13.29 10.70
N SER A 404 1.83 -12.20 10.32
CA SER A 404 1.30 -11.21 11.24
C SER A 404 -0.10 -11.51 11.76
N CYS A 405 -0.67 -12.66 11.39
CA CYS A 405 -1.99 -13.11 11.83
C CYS A 405 -1.94 -13.90 13.14
N GLY A 406 -0.72 -14.26 13.59
CA GLY A 406 -0.50 -14.91 14.87
C GLY A 406 -0.91 -14.03 16.06
N ILE A 407 -1.17 -14.67 17.18
CA ILE A 407 -1.62 -14.04 18.44
C ILE A 407 -0.54 -13.09 18.99
N ASP A 408 0.74 -13.36 18.74
CA ASP A 408 1.89 -12.67 19.34
C ASP A 408 2.55 -11.64 18.40
N VAL A 409 1.79 -11.06 17.48
CA VAL A 409 2.36 -10.09 16.55
C VAL A 409 2.67 -8.79 17.27
N ARG A 410 3.96 -8.48 17.34
CA ARG A 410 4.43 -7.16 17.74
C ARG A 410 4.09 -6.16 16.63
N TRP A 411 3.31 -5.11 16.92
CA TRP A 411 2.84 -4.08 15.98
C TRP A 411 1.82 -4.55 14.93
N PRO A 412 0.66 -5.10 15.35
CA PRO A 412 -0.39 -5.47 14.41
C PRO A 412 -0.96 -4.25 13.68
N SER A 413 -1.44 -4.50 12.46
CA SER A 413 -2.22 -3.54 11.69
C SER A 413 -3.59 -4.10 11.35
N TYR A 414 -4.59 -3.20 11.19
CA TYR A 414 -5.97 -3.57 10.94
C TYR A 414 -6.63 -2.65 9.93
N ALA A 415 -7.58 -3.20 9.16
CA ALA A 415 -8.46 -2.45 8.26
C ALA A 415 -9.84 -2.29 8.90
N TYR A 416 -10.23 -1.06 9.28
CA TYR A 416 -11.52 -0.85 9.93
C TYR A 416 -12.72 -0.96 8.98
N ASN A 417 -12.53 -0.83 7.67
CA ASN A 417 -13.60 -0.96 6.69
C ASN A 417 -13.97 -2.41 6.39
N ILE A 418 -13.16 -3.39 6.78
CA ILE A 418 -13.42 -4.81 6.59
C ILE A 418 -13.70 -5.44 7.96
N PRO A 419 -14.85 -6.13 8.14
CA PRO A 419 -15.14 -6.83 9.39
C PRO A 419 -14.22 -8.04 9.56
N GLY A 420 -13.63 -8.13 10.74
CA GLY A 420 -12.83 -9.25 11.21
C GLY A 420 -13.59 -10.06 12.28
N GLU A 421 -12.82 -10.81 13.06
CA GLU A 421 -13.35 -11.61 14.17
C GLU A 421 -14.09 -10.73 15.20
N SER A 422 -15.14 -11.24 15.80
CA SER A 422 -15.94 -10.58 16.85
C SER A 422 -16.40 -9.16 16.50
N ASN A 423 -16.73 -8.90 15.22
CA ASN A 423 -17.07 -7.56 14.71
C ASN A 423 -15.99 -6.49 14.89
N GLY A 424 -14.74 -6.91 15.15
CA GLY A 424 -13.58 -6.05 15.12
C GLY A 424 -13.14 -5.72 13.68
N PRO A 425 -12.06 -4.95 13.51
CA PRO A 425 -11.46 -4.72 12.21
C PRO A 425 -10.64 -5.94 11.77
N GLN A 426 -10.58 -6.18 10.45
CA GLN A 426 -9.76 -7.26 9.90
C GLN A 426 -8.27 -6.99 10.13
N LYS A 427 -7.53 -8.01 10.61
CA LYS A 427 -6.06 -7.96 10.63
C LYS A 427 -5.53 -7.76 9.21
N TRP A 428 -4.46 -7.00 9.09
CA TRP A 428 -3.97 -6.57 7.79
C TRP A 428 -2.45 -6.59 7.69
N MET A 429 -1.95 -7.29 6.70
CA MET A 429 -0.54 -7.32 6.29
C MET A 429 -0.46 -7.15 4.78
N THR A 430 0.58 -6.52 4.27
CA THR A 430 0.80 -6.47 2.83
C THR A 430 1.30 -7.81 2.31
N ASN A 431 0.65 -8.34 1.29
CA ASN A 431 1.12 -9.53 0.59
C ASN A 431 2.36 -9.19 -0.27
N MET A 432 3.53 -9.59 0.20
CA MET A 432 4.80 -9.33 -0.50
C MET A 432 4.99 -10.19 -1.75
N SER A 433 4.12 -11.19 -1.99
CA SER A 433 4.14 -12.04 -3.17
C SER A 433 3.34 -11.50 -4.35
N ASP A 434 2.59 -10.41 -4.15
CA ASP A 434 1.81 -9.80 -5.22
C ASP A 434 2.71 -9.34 -6.37
N SER A 435 2.29 -9.66 -7.59
CA SER A 435 2.97 -9.25 -8.82
C SER A 435 2.72 -7.79 -9.21
N SER A 436 1.91 -7.07 -8.43
CA SER A 436 1.49 -5.70 -8.73
C SER A 436 1.16 -4.91 -7.46
N LEU A 437 1.45 -3.62 -7.48
CA LEU A 437 1.08 -2.68 -6.42
C LEU A 437 -0.42 -2.28 -6.45
N GLN A 438 -1.22 -2.86 -7.32
CA GLN A 438 -2.60 -2.42 -7.60
C GLN A 438 -3.47 -2.33 -6.34
N ALA A 439 -3.40 -3.34 -5.46
CA ALA A 439 -4.15 -3.36 -4.20
C ALA A 439 -3.79 -2.18 -3.29
N ILE A 440 -2.52 -1.74 -3.29
CA ILE A 440 -2.06 -0.58 -2.50
C ILE A 440 -2.49 0.74 -3.17
N SER A 441 -2.40 0.84 -4.50
CA SER A 441 -2.67 2.07 -5.25
C SER A 441 -4.15 2.39 -5.33
N TYR A 442 -5.00 1.38 -5.45
CA TYR A 442 -6.45 1.53 -5.67
C TYR A 442 -7.31 1.01 -4.52
N GLY A 443 -6.71 0.27 -3.60
CA GLY A 443 -7.40 -0.38 -2.51
C GLY A 443 -7.92 -1.77 -2.85
N SER A 444 -8.24 -2.55 -1.82
CA SER A 444 -8.74 -3.91 -1.94
C SER A 444 -9.54 -4.31 -0.70
N ASN A 445 -10.56 -5.16 -0.90
CA ASN A 445 -11.18 -5.92 0.19
C ASN A 445 -10.47 -7.26 0.43
N ALA A 446 -9.73 -7.75 -0.56
CA ALA A 446 -8.89 -8.93 -0.44
C ALA A 446 -7.56 -8.54 0.22
N ILE A 447 -7.56 -8.34 1.51
CA ILE A 447 -6.36 -8.10 2.29
C ILE A 447 -5.90 -9.42 2.91
N SER A 448 -4.58 -9.63 2.84
CA SER A 448 -3.99 -10.76 3.53
C SER A 448 -3.82 -10.46 5.01
N CYS A 449 -3.80 -11.52 5.72
CA CYS A 449 -3.50 -11.51 7.10
C CYS A 449 -2.36 -12.43 7.45
#